data_e943e4f6903b3b81d7faccfd82872563
#
_entry.id   e943e4f6903b3b81d7faccfd82872563
#
_cell.length_a   1.000
_cell.length_b   1.000
_cell.length_c   1.000
_cell.angle_alpha   90.00
_cell.angle_beta   90.00
_cell.angle_gamma   90.00
#
_symmetry.space_group_name_H-M   'P 1'
#
loop_
_entity.id
_entity.type
_entity.pdbx_description
1 polymer ?
#
loop_
_entity_poly.entity_id
_entity_poly.type
_entity_poly.pdbx_seq_one_letter_code
_entity_poly.pdbx_strand_id
1 'polypeptide(L)'
;MKKNIFTLAVIMMALFVTTSCQNKSQNQTQNEAGQVNNFRIKRGTNVSHWLSQSEQRGEARRLHIQEDDFARLEELGFDFVRIPIDEVQFWDEQGNKLPEAWDLLNNALDWAKKHNLRAIVDLHIIRSHYFNAVNEEDQAANTLFTSEESQEGLLNLWRQLSEFLKDRSNDWVAYEFMNEPVAPEHEQWNQLVAKVHKALRELEPQRTLVIGSNMWQGHETMKFLKVPEGDKNIILSFHYYNPMILTHYGAWWTPLGKYKGTVNYPGVLVSKEDFDAAPAEIKEQLKPYTEEVWNIDKIREQFKDAIEAAKKYDLQLFCGEWGVYEPVDRELAYNWTKDMLTVFDEFNIAWTTWCYDADFGFWDQQRHTFKDRPLVELLMSGKKLETDK
;
A
#
# COMPACT_ATOMS: atom_id res chain seq x y z
N MET A 1 78.65 -46.43 -21.24
CA MET A 1 78.25 -45.71 -22.46
C MET A 1 76.77 -45.47 -22.44
N LYS A 2 76.41 -44.24 -22.28
CA LYS A 2 75.30 -43.41 -22.82
C LYS A 2 74.04 -44.12 -23.35
N LYS A 3 72.91 -43.68 -22.86
CA LYS A 3 71.65 -43.35 -23.58
C LYS A 3 70.44 -44.02 -22.87
N ASN A 4 69.32 -43.47 -22.68
CA ASN A 4 68.75 -42.11 -22.73
C ASN A 4 67.47 -42.15 -21.90
N ILE A 5 67.33 -41.21 -21.01
CA ILE A 5 66.09 -40.83 -20.38
C ILE A 5 65.33 -39.99 -21.40
N PHE A 6 64.13 -40.30 -21.71
CA PHE A 6 63.04 -39.39 -22.11
C PHE A 6 61.82 -40.20 -22.53
N THR A 7 60.82 -40.19 -21.76
CA THR A 7 59.42 -40.09 -22.17
C THR A 7 58.50 -40.59 -21.03
N LEU A 8 58.15 -39.72 -20.08
CA LEU A 8 56.96 -39.92 -19.26
C LEU A 8 56.55 -38.56 -18.63
N ALA A 9 55.98 -37.69 -19.42
CA ALA A 9 55.39 -36.47 -18.90
C ALA A 9 54.44 -35.84 -19.95
N VAL A 10 53.36 -36.48 -20.35
CA VAL A 10 52.19 -35.85 -20.98
C VAL A 10 51.03 -36.84 -20.88
N ILE A 11 50.39 -37.01 -19.74
CA ILE A 11 49.01 -37.44 -19.57
C ILE A 11 48.63 -37.12 -18.10
N MET A 12 48.41 -35.85 -17.81
CA MET A 12 47.67 -35.41 -16.61
C MET A 12 47.25 -33.94 -16.75
N MET A 13 46.46 -33.64 -17.76
CA MET A 13 45.89 -32.29 -17.89
C MET A 13 44.64 -32.29 -18.77
N ALA A 14 43.66 -33.12 -18.40
CA ALA A 14 42.36 -33.12 -19.10
C ALA A 14 41.18 -33.59 -18.24
N LEU A 15 41.23 -33.43 -16.91
CA LEU A 15 40.13 -33.87 -16.03
C LEU A 15 39.73 -32.85 -14.94
N PHE A 16 40.01 -31.55 -15.14
CA PHE A 16 39.66 -30.50 -14.17
C PHE A 16 38.77 -29.36 -14.72
N VAL A 17 38.12 -29.53 -15.85
CA VAL A 17 37.31 -28.43 -16.43
C VAL A 17 35.79 -28.67 -16.41
N THR A 18 35.29 -29.84 -16.02
CA THR A 18 33.85 -30.13 -16.09
C THR A 18 33.09 -30.06 -14.74
N THR A 19 33.78 -29.82 -13.61
CA THR A 19 33.12 -29.73 -12.28
C THR A 19 32.88 -28.29 -11.82
N SER A 20 33.35 -27.28 -12.55
CA SER A 20 33.22 -25.87 -12.12
C SER A 20 31.96 -25.18 -12.62
N CYS A 21 31.28 -25.70 -13.64
CA CYS A 21 30.06 -25.05 -14.17
C CYS A 21 28.73 -25.51 -13.52
N GLN A 22 28.67 -26.70 -12.94
CA GLN A 22 27.44 -27.16 -12.26
C GLN A 22 27.33 -26.66 -10.83
N ASN A 23 28.44 -26.38 -10.13
CA ASN A 23 28.39 -25.81 -8.78
C ASN A 23 28.17 -24.28 -8.74
N LYS A 24 28.36 -23.56 -9.85
CA LYS A 24 28.02 -22.12 -9.89
C LYS A 24 26.53 -21.84 -10.04
N SER A 25 25.77 -22.65 -10.78
CA SER A 25 24.36 -22.44 -10.96
C SER A 25 23.51 -22.86 -9.76
N GLN A 26 23.92 -23.91 -9.01
CA GLN A 26 23.21 -24.32 -7.79
C GLN A 26 23.53 -23.45 -6.56
N ASN A 27 24.76 -22.88 -6.49
CA ASN A 27 25.08 -21.93 -5.41
C ASN A 27 24.55 -20.51 -5.68
N GLN A 28 24.31 -20.11 -6.93
CA GLN A 28 23.66 -18.83 -7.21
C GLN A 28 22.18 -18.85 -6.84
N THR A 29 21.45 -19.92 -7.15
CA THR A 29 20.02 -20.04 -6.81
C THR A 29 19.75 -20.17 -5.30
N GLN A 30 20.67 -20.69 -4.50
CA GLN A 30 20.49 -20.77 -3.04
C GLN A 30 20.90 -19.50 -2.28
N ASN A 31 21.77 -18.65 -2.85
CA ASN A 31 22.14 -17.36 -2.24
C ASN A 31 21.19 -16.21 -2.60
N GLU A 32 20.42 -16.33 -3.67
CA GLU A 32 19.51 -15.27 -4.10
C GLU A 32 18.22 -15.18 -3.26
N ALA A 33 17.75 -16.29 -2.72
CA ALA A 33 16.50 -16.36 -1.94
C ALA A 33 16.55 -15.69 -0.54
N GLY A 34 17.74 -15.32 -0.05
CA GLY A 34 17.93 -14.66 1.24
C GLY A 34 18.50 -13.24 1.18
N GLN A 35 18.73 -12.71 -0.02
CA GLN A 35 19.29 -11.37 -0.16
C GLN A 35 18.18 -10.32 -0.01
N VAL A 36 18.30 -9.47 1.01
CA VAL A 36 17.43 -8.31 1.20
C VAL A 36 17.75 -7.24 0.17
N ASN A 37 16.75 -6.77 -0.56
CA ASN A 37 16.90 -5.65 -1.49
C ASN A 37 16.94 -4.29 -0.75
N ASN A 38 17.17 -3.20 -1.47
CA ASN A 38 17.27 -1.85 -0.91
C ASN A 38 15.95 -1.07 -0.96
N PHE A 39 14.82 -1.73 -1.21
CA PHE A 39 13.53 -1.07 -1.16
C PHE A 39 13.20 -0.67 0.28
N ARG A 40 13.25 0.61 0.56
CA ARG A 40 12.92 1.21 1.87
C ARG A 40 12.11 2.46 1.64
N ILE A 41 11.07 2.62 2.42
CA ILE A 41 10.09 3.71 2.31
C ILE A 41 9.94 4.41 3.64
N LYS A 42 9.57 5.69 3.61
CA LYS A 42 9.28 6.46 4.81
C LYS A 42 8.01 7.31 4.67
N ARG A 43 7.92 8.19 3.68
CA ARG A 43 6.82 9.14 3.49
C ARG A 43 6.35 9.14 2.06
N GLY A 44 5.07 8.91 1.85
CA GLY A 44 4.48 8.86 0.53
C GLY A 44 3.05 9.38 0.47
N THR A 45 2.48 9.29 -0.70
CA THR A 45 1.05 9.53 -0.94
C THR A 45 0.49 8.53 -1.93
N ASN A 46 -0.81 8.27 -1.85
CA ASN A 46 -1.53 7.50 -2.83
C ASN A 46 -1.85 8.38 -4.06
N VAL A 47 -1.41 7.95 -5.24
CA VAL A 47 -1.82 8.53 -6.53
C VAL A 47 -3.08 7.80 -6.98
N SER A 48 -4.16 8.06 -6.24
CA SER A 48 -5.47 7.40 -6.41
C SER A 48 -6.39 8.18 -7.35
N HIS A 49 -7.61 7.68 -7.58
CA HIS A 49 -8.65 8.28 -8.44
C HIS A 49 -8.18 8.56 -9.89
N TRP A 50 -7.27 7.77 -10.37
CA TRP A 50 -6.67 7.84 -11.69
C TRP A 50 -6.68 6.49 -12.41
N LEU A 51 -5.85 5.54 -11.97
CA LEU A 51 -5.81 4.15 -12.47
C LEU A 51 -6.65 3.20 -11.61
N SER A 52 -7.25 3.73 -10.55
CA SER A 52 -8.19 3.10 -9.64
C SER A 52 -9.30 4.09 -9.30
N GLN A 53 -10.49 3.60 -8.99
CA GLN A 53 -11.64 4.37 -8.52
C GLN A 53 -11.96 5.60 -9.39
N SER A 54 -11.81 5.47 -10.70
CA SER A 54 -12.01 6.55 -11.66
C SER A 54 -12.73 6.06 -12.91
N GLU A 55 -13.68 6.85 -13.40
CA GLU A 55 -14.35 6.62 -14.67
C GLU A 55 -13.70 7.38 -15.83
N GLN A 56 -12.69 8.20 -15.55
CA GLN A 56 -11.99 8.97 -16.57
C GLN A 56 -11.27 8.04 -17.57
N ARG A 57 -11.32 8.38 -18.84
CA ARG A 57 -10.65 7.68 -19.95
C ARG A 57 -10.14 8.69 -20.98
N GLY A 58 -9.24 8.24 -21.83
CA GLY A 58 -8.69 9.03 -22.91
C GLY A 58 -7.91 10.25 -22.42
N GLU A 59 -8.12 11.40 -23.06
CA GLU A 59 -7.34 12.61 -22.78
C GLU A 59 -7.48 13.10 -21.33
N ALA A 60 -8.70 13.08 -20.78
CA ALA A 60 -8.93 13.50 -19.39
C ALA A 60 -8.09 12.67 -18.40
N ARG A 61 -8.04 11.33 -18.58
CA ARG A 61 -7.21 10.45 -17.73
C ARG A 61 -5.72 10.67 -17.97
N ARG A 62 -5.30 10.87 -19.22
CA ARG A 62 -3.89 11.12 -19.55
C ARG A 62 -3.36 12.44 -19.00
N LEU A 63 -4.21 13.45 -18.87
CA LEU A 63 -3.83 14.78 -18.35
C LEU A 63 -4.02 14.91 -16.83
N HIS A 64 -4.68 13.95 -16.18
CA HIS A 64 -5.01 14.05 -14.76
C HIS A 64 -3.75 13.99 -13.89
N ILE A 65 -2.86 13.05 -14.11
CA ILE A 65 -1.56 12.91 -13.42
C ILE A 65 -0.45 13.00 -14.47
N GLN A 66 0.52 13.85 -14.21
CA GLN A 66 1.63 14.17 -15.11
C GLN A 66 2.98 14.11 -14.36
N GLU A 67 4.08 14.24 -15.10
CA GLU A 67 5.42 14.23 -14.53
C GLU A 67 5.63 15.33 -13.46
N ASP A 68 5.04 16.52 -13.67
CA ASP A 68 5.16 17.66 -12.74
C ASP A 68 4.57 17.33 -11.35
N ASP A 69 3.61 16.39 -11.26
CA ASP A 69 3.07 15.94 -9.98
C ASP A 69 4.12 15.13 -9.20
N PHE A 70 4.90 14.30 -9.89
CA PHE A 70 6.00 13.56 -9.26
C PHE A 70 7.15 14.49 -8.87
N ALA A 71 7.48 15.49 -9.68
CA ALA A 71 8.45 16.53 -9.33
C ALA A 71 8.02 17.26 -8.05
N ARG A 72 6.77 17.65 -7.95
CA ARG A 72 6.19 18.29 -6.75
C ARG A 72 6.29 17.40 -5.52
N LEU A 73 6.00 16.09 -5.65
CA LEU A 73 6.12 15.15 -4.53
C LEU A 73 7.57 15.02 -4.04
N GLU A 74 8.57 14.99 -4.93
CA GLU A 74 9.98 15.03 -4.57
C GLU A 74 10.33 16.33 -3.84
N GLU A 75 9.89 17.50 -4.32
CA GLU A 75 10.10 18.81 -3.67
C GLU A 75 9.48 18.86 -2.27
N LEU A 76 8.32 18.25 -2.06
CA LEU A 76 7.68 18.11 -0.76
C LEU A 76 8.42 17.13 0.18
N GLY A 77 9.42 16.41 -0.32
CA GLY A 77 10.24 15.47 0.45
C GLY A 77 9.59 14.13 0.69
N PHE A 78 8.65 13.73 -0.18
CA PHE A 78 8.21 12.34 -0.27
C PHE A 78 9.33 11.47 -0.87
N ASP A 79 9.38 10.20 -0.52
CA ASP A 79 10.38 9.24 -1.03
C ASP A 79 9.76 8.05 -1.77
N PHE A 80 8.43 7.98 -1.79
CA PHE A 80 7.70 7.00 -2.58
C PHE A 80 6.25 7.41 -2.87
N VAL A 81 5.63 6.70 -3.81
CA VAL A 81 4.20 6.76 -4.12
C VAL A 81 3.59 5.37 -4.06
N ARG A 82 2.34 5.26 -3.63
CA ARG A 82 1.50 4.09 -3.82
C ARG A 82 0.58 4.37 -4.99
N ILE A 83 0.53 3.46 -5.96
CA ILE A 83 -0.22 3.60 -7.20
C ILE A 83 -1.29 2.51 -7.21
N PRO A 84 -2.51 2.82 -6.75
CA PRO A 84 -3.66 1.92 -6.84
C PRO A 84 -4.05 1.67 -8.30
N ILE A 85 -4.31 0.41 -8.65
CA ILE A 85 -4.81 0.00 -9.97
C ILE A 85 -6.00 -0.92 -9.83
N ASP A 86 -7.04 -0.73 -10.65
CA ASP A 86 -8.21 -1.61 -10.70
C ASP A 86 -8.13 -2.55 -11.90
N GLU A 87 -8.57 -3.79 -11.72
CA GLU A 87 -8.63 -4.77 -12.80
C GLU A 87 -9.39 -4.22 -14.03
N VAL A 88 -10.55 -3.59 -13.83
CA VAL A 88 -11.37 -3.04 -14.91
C VAL A 88 -10.73 -1.87 -15.67
N GLN A 89 -9.66 -1.29 -15.14
CA GLN A 89 -8.88 -0.25 -15.81
C GLN A 89 -7.84 -0.84 -16.76
N PHE A 90 -7.33 -2.02 -16.46
CA PHE A 90 -6.19 -2.66 -17.12
C PHE A 90 -6.59 -3.79 -18.05
N TRP A 91 -7.73 -4.46 -17.80
CA TRP A 91 -8.22 -5.58 -18.59
C TRP A 91 -9.71 -5.42 -18.90
N ASP A 92 -10.09 -5.82 -20.13
CA ASP A 92 -11.49 -5.95 -20.52
C ASP A 92 -12.15 -7.19 -19.87
N GLU A 93 -13.43 -7.42 -20.15
CA GLU A 93 -14.18 -8.57 -19.62
C GLU A 93 -13.65 -9.92 -20.12
N GLN A 94 -12.92 -9.94 -21.22
CA GLN A 94 -12.30 -11.12 -21.81
C GLN A 94 -10.86 -11.33 -21.31
N GLY A 95 -10.35 -10.45 -20.43
CA GLY A 95 -8.99 -10.49 -19.90
C GLY A 95 -7.91 -9.95 -20.85
N ASN A 96 -8.30 -9.25 -21.93
CA ASN A 96 -7.34 -8.59 -22.81
C ASN A 96 -6.86 -7.27 -22.19
N LYS A 97 -5.60 -6.95 -22.37
CA LYS A 97 -5.01 -5.72 -21.86
C LYS A 97 -5.61 -4.47 -22.54
N LEU A 98 -5.94 -3.47 -21.74
CA LEU A 98 -6.36 -2.14 -22.16
C LEU A 98 -5.13 -1.22 -22.25
N PRO A 99 -4.53 -0.97 -23.42
CA PRO A 99 -3.18 -0.42 -23.55
C PRO A 99 -2.97 0.91 -22.81
N GLU A 100 -3.97 1.80 -22.80
CA GLU A 100 -3.86 3.13 -22.18
C GLU A 100 -3.44 3.06 -20.71
N ALA A 101 -4.03 2.18 -19.92
CA ALA A 101 -3.71 2.08 -18.50
C ALA A 101 -2.28 1.54 -18.27
N TRP A 102 -1.84 0.60 -19.10
CA TRP A 102 -0.48 0.06 -19.04
C TRP A 102 0.56 1.12 -19.42
N ASP A 103 0.29 1.93 -20.45
CA ASP A 103 1.17 3.04 -20.85
C ASP A 103 1.25 4.10 -19.75
N LEU A 104 0.13 4.42 -19.10
CA LEU A 104 0.09 5.39 -18.00
C LEU A 104 0.84 4.88 -16.76
N LEU A 105 0.68 3.60 -16.39
CA LEU A 105 1.45 2.99 -15.32
C LEU A 105 2.95 3.00 -15.64
N ASN A 106 3.33 2.67 -16.89
CA ASN A 106 4.70 2.73 -17.32
C ASN A 106 5.31 4.13 -17.14
N ASN A 107 4.58 5.16 -17.59
CA ASN A 107 5.01 6.56 -17.45
C ASN A 107 5.13 6.95 -15.98
N ALA A 108 4.14 6.61 -15.13
CA ALA A 108 4.17 6.88 -13.69
C ALA A 108 5.43 6.30 -13.02
N LEU A 109 5.79 5.05 -13.36
CA LEU A 109 6.98 4.40 -12.81
C LEU A 109 8.28 5.04 -13.31
N ASP A 110 8.30 5.53 -14.56
CA ASP A 110 9.45 6.27 -15.10
C ASP A 110 9.58 7.64 -14.43
N TRP A 111 8.49 8.38 -14.25
CA TRP A 111 8.46 9.66 -13.53
C TRP A 111 8.83 9.48 -12.05
N ALA A 112 8.28 8.48 -11.37
CA ALA A 112 8.65 8.19 -9.99
C ALA A 112 10.15 7.99 -9.86
N LYS A 113 10.75 7.13 -10.68
CA LYS A 113 12.19 6.88 -10.66
C LYS A 113 13.01 8.13 -10.99
N LYS A 114 12.57 8.94 -11.98
CA LYS A 114 13.23 10.20 -12.38
C LYS A 114 13.28 11.20 -11.23
N HIS A 115 12.24 11.24 -10.42
CA HIS A 115 12.07 12.13 -9.28
C HIS A 115 12.40 11.46 -7.93
N ASN A 116 13.27 10.44 -7.93
CA ASN A 116 13.77 9.74 -6.74
C ASN A 116 12.67 9.16 -5.83
N LEU A 117 11.50 8.88 -6.39
CA LEU A 117 10.37 8.26 -5.69
C LEU A 117 10.35 6.76 -6.01
N ARG A 118 10.29 5.92 -4.98
CA ARG A 118 9.94 4.53 -5.14
C ARG A 118 8.46 4.39 -5.45
N ALA A 119 8.05 3.26 -6.00
CA ALA A 119 6.65 3.02 -6.29
C ALA A 119 6.18 1.68 -5.70
N ILE A 120 5.03 1.68 -5.05
CA ILE A 120 4.26 0.48 -4.72
C ILE A 120 3.12 0.39 -5.73
N VAL A 121 3.11 -0.66 -6.54
CA VAL A 121 1.96 -0.97 -7.41
C VAL A 121 0.99 -1.81 -6.59
N ASP A 122 -0.18 -1.27 -6.35
CA ASP A 122 -1.23 -1.87 -5.53
C ASP A 122 -2.39 -2.34 -6.39
N LEU A 123 -2.68 -3.65 -6.37
CA LEU A 123 -3.88 -4.20 -6.99
C LEU A 123 -5.10 -3.93 -6.09
N HIS A 124 -5.81 -2.84 -6.39
CA HIS A 124 -6.74 -2.20 -5.48
C HIS A 124 -8.13 -2.82 -5.50
N ILE A 125 -8.74 -2.90 -6.68
CA ILE A 125 -10.06 -3.51 -6.89
C ILE A 125 -9.95 -4.55 -8.02
N ILE A 126 -10.50 -5.73 -7.78
CA ILE A 126 -10.65 -6.77 -8.79
C ILE A 126 -12.12 -7.22 -8.89
N ARG A 127 -12.50 -7.80 -10.03
CA ARG A 127 -13.90 -8.24 -10.27
C ARG A 127 -14.40 -9.26 -9.23
N SER A 128 -13.49 -10.04 -8.65
CA SER A 128 -13.82 -11.03 -7.63
C SER A 128 -13.71 -10.53 -6.19
N HIS A 129 -13.29 -9.27 -5.99
CA HIS A 129 -13.19 -8.64 -4.68
C HIS A 129 -13.27 -7.12 -4.76
N TYR A 130 -14.25 -6.56 -4.04
CA TYR A 130 -14.40 -5.14 -3.76
C TYR A 130 -14.63 -4.94 -2.27
N PHE A 131 -13.75 -4.18 -1.63
CA PHE A 131 -13.71 -4.01 -0.17
C PHE A 131 -15.00 -3.38 0.43
N ASN A 132 -15.73 -2.55 -0.34
CA ASN A 132 -17.00 -1.97 0.09
C ASN A 132 -18.21 -2.87 -0.15
N ALA A 133 -18.11 -3.93 -0.97
CA ALA A 133 -19.24 -4.82 -1.26
C ALA A 133 -19.78 -5.55 -0.02
N VAL A 134 -19.01 -5.63 1.07
CA VAL A 134 -19.47 -6.19 2.35
C VAL A 134 -20.59 -5.35 2.98
N ASN A 135 -20.63 -4.05 2.66
CA ASN A 135 -21.60 -3.09 3.16
C ASN A 135 -22.82 -2.93 2.23
N GLU A 136 -22.79 -3.56 1.05
CA GLU A 136 -23.84 -3.50 0.04
C GLU A 136 -24.73 -4.75 0.10
N GLU A 137 -25.98 -4.66 -0.37
CA GLU A 137 -26.91 -5.80 -0.40
C GLU A 137 -26.44 -6.90 -1.37
N ASP A 138 -25.60 -6.57 -2.36
CA ASP A 138 -25.05 -7.49 -3.35
C ASP A 138 -23.63 -7.95 -2.99
N GLN A 139 -23.53 -8.89 -2.04
CA GLN A 139 -22.26 -9.55 -1.70
C GLN A 139 -21.77 -10.56 -2.77
N ALA A 140 -22.51 -10.75 -3.85
CA ALA A 140 -22.21 -11.75 -4.87
C ALA A 140 -20.88 -11.49 -5.60
N ALA A 141 -20.35 -10.27 -5.57
CA ALA A 141 -19.08 -9.89 -6.16
C ALA A 141 -17.84 -10.41 -5.39
N ASN A 142 -17.95 -10.73 -4.09
CA ASN A 142 -16.80 -11.13 -3.27
C ASN A 142 -16.58 -12.64 -3.26
N THR A 143 -16.20 -13.21 -4.40
CA THR A 143 -15.95 -14.64 -4.57
C THR A 143 -14.49 -15.05 -4.32
N LEU A 144 -13.58 -14.09 -4.19
CA LEU A 144 -12.13 -14.32 -4.09
C LEU A 144 -11.74 -15.33 -2.99
N PHE A 145 -12.38 -15.25 -1.83
CA PHE A 145 -11.98 -16.08 -0.68
C PHE A 145 -12.62 -17.46 -0.66
N THR A 146 -13.60 -17.72 -1.54
CA THR A 146 -14.39 -18.96 -1.57
C THR A 146 -14.31 -19.72 -2.89
N SER A 147 -13.86 -19.07 -3.98
CA SER A 147 -13.76 -19.63 -5.32
C SER A 147 -12.31 -19.84 -5.74
N GLU A 148 -11.96 -21.08 -6.08
CA GLU A 148 -10.65 -21.43 -6.63
C GLU A 148 -10.40 -20.72 -7.99
N GLU A 149 -11.46 -20.56 -8.81
CA GLU A 149 -11.40 -19.85 -10.09
C GLU A 149 -11.05 -18.37 -9.88
N SER A 150 -11.67 -17.72 -8.89
CA SER A 150 -11.36 -16.32 -8.53
C SER A 150 -9.94 -16.15 -8.03
N GLN A 151 -9.44 -17.09 -7.23
CA GLN A 151 -8.05 -17.09 -6.77
C GLN A 151 -7.06 -17.30 -7.92
N GLU A 152 -7.35 -18.19 -8.85
CA GLU A 152 -6.51 -18.37 -10.04
C GLU A 152 -6.56 -17.14 -10.96
N GLY A 153 -7.73 -16.48 -11.03
CA GLY A 153 -7.88 -15.16 -11.67
C GLY A 153 -6.90 -14.14 -11.10
N LEU A 154 -6.86 -13.97 -9.77
CA LEU A 154 -5.91 -13.08 -9.08
C LEU A 154 -4.46 -13.45 -9.41
N LEU A 155 -4.11 -14.74 -9.38
CA LEU A 155 -2.75 -15.18 -9.74
C LEU A 155 -2.42 -14.86 -11.20
N ASN A 156 -3.39 -14.97 -12.11
CA ASN A 156 -3.18 -14.62 -13.52
C ASN A 156 -2.96 -13.11 -13.72
N LEU A 157 -3.69 -12.25 -12.99
CA LEU A 157 -3.44 -10.80 -13.00
C LEU A 157 -2.00 -10.50 -12.56
N TRP A 158 -1.55 -11.12 -11.47
CA TRP A 158 -0.18 -10.93 -10.97
C TRP A 158 0.89 -11.51 -11.91
N ARG A 159 0.65 -12.61 -12.61
CA ARG A 159 1.59 -13.11 -13.64
C ARG A 159 1.74 -12.09 -14.77
N GLN A 160 0.66 -11.45 -15.19
CA GLN A 160 0.70 -10.43 -16.25
C GLN A 160 1.34 -9.13 -15.78
N LEU A 161 1.09 -8.71 -14.52
CA LEU A 161 1.76 -7.57 -13.90
C LEU A 161 3.26 -7.83 -13.72
N SER A 162 3.63 -8.98 -13.19
CA SER A 162 5.04 -9.37 -13.02
C SER A 162 5.76 -9.42 -14.38
N GLU A 163 5.18 -10.00 -15.41
CA GLU A 163 5.77 -10.00 -16.76
C GLU A 163 6.03 -8.57 -17.28
N PHE A 164 5.16 -7.62 -16.95
CA PHE A 164 5.30 -6.21 -17.35
C PHE A 164 6.33 -5.46 -16.49
N LEU A 165 6.44 -5.82 -15.20
CA LEU A 165 7.21 -5.08 -14.21
C LEU A 165 8.57 -5.69 -13.86
N LYS A 166 8.83 -6.95 -14.22
CA LYS A 166 10.00 -7.73 -13.78
C LYS A 166 11.36 -7.09 -14.09
N ASP A 167 11.45 -6.32 -15.18
CA ASP A 167 12.66 -5.61 -15.57
C ASP A 167 12.88 -4.29 -14.81
N ARG A 168 11.91 -3.88 -14.00
CA ARG A 168 12.05 -2.76 -13.07
C ARG A 168 12.83 -3.21 -11.83
N SER A 169 13.83 -2.40 -11.42
CA SER A 169 14.68 -2.73 -10.27
C SER A 169 13.84 -2.96 -8.99
N ASN A 170 14.21 -3.98 -8.22
CA ASN A 170 13.65 -4.27 -6.91
C ASN A 170 13.87 -3.15 -5.88
N ASP A 171 14.81 -2.25 -6.11
CA ASP A 171 15.06 -1.10 -5.24
C ASP A 171 14.05 0.04 -5.50
N TRP A 172 13.31 -0.01 -6.62
CA TRP A 172 12.41 1.07 -7.05
C TRP A 172 10.95 0.69 -7.11
N VAL A 173 10.61 -0.59 -7.31
CA VAL A 173 9.22 -1.04 -7.46
C VAL A 173 8.93 -2.20 -6.52
N ALA A 174 7.85 -2.10 -5.75
CA ALA A 174 7.29 -3.15 -4.92
C ALA A 174 5.84 -3.44 -5.34
N TYR A 175 5.32 -4.59 -4.92
CA TYR A 175 3.96 -5.04 -5.22
C TYR A 175 3.14 -5.17 -3.94
N GLU A 176 1.99 -4.54 -3.90
CA GLU A 176 0.95 -4.81 -2.92
C GLU A 176 -0.13 -5.64 -3.60
N PHE A 177 -0.21 -6.92 -3.24
CA PHE A 177 -0.96 -7.86 -4.07
C PHE A 177 -2.46 -7.88 -3.84
N MET A 178 -2.97 -7.14 -2.86
CA MET A 178 -4.40 -6.92 -2.63
C MET A 178 -4.62 -5.80 -1.63
N ASN A 179 -5.40 -4.80 -2.03
CA ASN A 179 -5.92 -3.78 -1.15
C ASN A 179 -7.09 -4.32 -0.31
N GLU A 180 -7.09 -3.99 0.98
CA GLU A 180 -8.23 -4.13 1.90
C GLU A 180 -9.02 -5.44 1.79
N PRO A 181 -8.39 -6.61 2.00
CA PRO A 181 -9.09 -7.88 1.96
C PRO A 181 -10.18 -7.95 3.05
N VAL A 182 -11.35 -8.50 2.71
CA VAL A 182 -12.50 -8.70 3.61
C VAL A 182 -12.97 -10.15 3.58
N ALA A 183 -12.05 -11.07 3.84
CA ALA A 183 -12.37 -12.49 3.94
C ALA A 183 -13.28 -12.76 5.15
N PRO A 184 -14.29 -13.62 5.03
CA PRO A 184 -15.15 -14.01 6.15
C PRO A 184 -14.36 -14.52 7.38
N GLU A 185 -13.27 -15.24 7.14
CA GLU A 185 -12.38 -15.76 8.18
C GLU A 185 -10.93 -15.34 7.91
N HIS A 186 -10.20 -14.95 8.93
CA HIS A 186 -8.79 -14.56 8.80
C HIS A 186 -7.93 -15.65 8.16
N GLU A 187 -8.26 -16.92 8.39
CA GLU A 187 -7.52 -18.05 7.83
C GLU A 187 -7.66 -18.15 6.31
N GLN A 188 -8.81 -17.80 5.73
CA GLN A 188 -8.99 -17.78 4.28
C GLN A 188 -8.05 -16.75 3.63
N TRP A 189 -7.91 -15.58 4.26
CA TRP A 189 -6.91 -14.59 3.83
C TRP A 189 -5.48 -15.12 3.96
N ASN A 190 -5.12 -15.73 5.08
CA ASN A 190 -3.80 -16.30 5.29
C ASN A 190 -3.44 -17.37 4.25
N GLN A 191 -4.40 -18.22 3.87
CA GLN A 191 -4.20 -19.23 2.82
C GLN A 191 -3.98 -18.57 1.45
N LEU A 192 -4.73 -17.51 1.14
CA LEU A 192 -4.56 -16.76 -0.11
C LEU A 192 -3.20 -16.02 -0.13
N VAL A 193 -2.80 -15.40 0.99
CA VAL A 193 -1.46 -14.81 1.16
C VAL A 193 -0.37 -15.82 0.82
N ALA A 194 -0.44 -17.03 1.40
CA ALA A 194 0.55 -18.06 1.14
C ALA A 194 0.57 -18.49 -0.34
N LYS A 195 -0.61 -18.59 -0.98
CA LYS A 195 -0.76 -18.97 -2.39
C LYS A 195 -0.16 -17.90 -3.33
N VAL A 196 -0.50 -16.64 -3.13
CA VAL A 196 0.00 -15.50 -3.94
C VAL A 196 1.49 -15.29 -3.72
N HIS A 197 1.94 -15.31 -2.45
CA HIS A 197 3.36 -15.21 -2.11
C HIS A 197 4.19 -16.27 -2.83
N LYS A 198 3.78 -17.55 -2.76
CA LYS A 198 4.47 -18.64 -3.45
C LYS A 198 4.59 -18.38 -4.95
N ALA A 199 3.48 -18.00 -5.59
CA ALA A 199 3.45 -17.74 -7.03
C ALA A 199 4.37 -16.58 -7.43
N LEU A 200 4.35 -15.47 -6.66
CA LEU A 200 5.21 -14.33 -6.93
C LEU A 200 6.69 -14.62 -6.67
N ARG A 201 7.03 -15.43 -5.66
CA ARG A 201 8.42 -15.84 -5.40
C ARG A 201 8.98 -16.77 -6.48
N GLU A 202 8.15 -17.56 -7.14
CA GLU A 202 8.54 -18.36 -8.31
C GLU A 202 8.86 -17.47 -9.52
N LEU A 203 8.20 -16.33 -9.67
CA LEU A 203 8.42 -15.36 -10.75
C LEU A 203 9.56 -14.38 -10.43
N GLU A 204 9.52 -13.80 -9.24
CA GLU A 204 10.44 -12.75 -8.80
C GLU A 204 10.90 -13.00 -7.34
N PRO A 205 11.97 -13.78 -7.14
CA PRO A 205 12.42 -14.21 -5.81
C PRO A 205 12.76 -13.07 -4.84
N GLN A 206 13.10 -11.89 -5.35
CA GLN A 206 13.58 -10.76 -4.55
C GLN A 206 12.65 -9.53 -4.55
N ARG A 207 11.55 -9.54 -5.30
CA ARG A 207 10.63 -8.41 -5.34
C ARG A 207 10.07 -8.13 -3.94
N THR A 208 10.10 -6.87 -3.48
CA THR A 208 9.41 -6.51 -2.25
C THR A 208 7.92 -6.67 -2.41
N LEU A 209 7.30 -7.40 -1.48
CA LEU A 209 5.86 -7.60 -1.39
C LEU A 209 5.31 -6.83 -0.19
N VAL A 210 4.24 -6.09 -0.39
CA VAL A 210 3.48 -5.43 0.67
C VAL A 210 2.28 -6.29 1.00
N ILE A 211 2.14 -6.66 2.27
CA ILE A 211 1.12 -7.58 2.74
C ILE A 211 0.39 -6.95 3.93
N GLY A 212 -0.90 -6.75 3.77
CA GLY A 212 -1.78 -6.30 4.85
C GLY A 212 -2.55 -7.43 5.51
N SER A 213 -3.15 -7.14 6.67
CA SER A 213 -4.05 -8.05 7.38
C SER A 213 -5.45 -8.07 6.75
N ASN A 214 -6.30 -9.00 7.18
CA ASN A 214 -7.71 -9.06 6.80
C ASN A 214 -8.52 -7.88 7.39
N MET A 215 -9.78 -7.73 6.98
CA MET A 215 -10.73 -6.71 7.46
C MET A 215 -10.20 -5.29 7.24
N TRP A 216 -10.13 -4.89 5.93
CA TRP A 216 -9.68 -3.57 5.46
C TRP A 216 -8.24 -3.22 5.91
N GLN A 217 -7.35 -4.21 5.98
CA GLN A 217 -5.99 -4.02 6.51
C GLN A 217 -5.99 -3.38 7.91
N GLY A 218 -7.00 -3.71 8.74
CA GLY A 218 -7.16 -3.14 10.07
C GLY A 218 -5.94 -3.39 10.96
N HIS A 219 -5.50 -2.37 11.69
CA HIS A 219 -4.37 -2.46 12.62
C HIS A 219 -4.58 -3.54 13.68
N GLU A 220 -5.80 -3.72 14.17
CA GLU A 220 -6.18 -4.70 15.19
C GLU A 220 -6.20 -6.14 14.69
N THR A 221 -6.26 -6.34 13.38
CA THR A 221 -6.25 -7.67 12.77
C THR A 221 -4.86 -8.16 12.37
N MET A 222 -3.85 -7.33 12.52
CA MET A 222 -2.44 -7.69 12.26
C MET A 222 -1.96 -8.89 13.10
N LYS A 223 -2.49 -9.05 14.31
CA LYS A 223 -2.19 -10.23 15.17
C LYS A 223 -2.62 -11.57 14.59
N PHE A 224 -3.57 -11.58 13.64
CA PHE A 224 -4.08 -12.79 12.99
C PHE A 224 -3.35 -13.10 11.67
N LEU A 225 -2.54 -12.15 11.16
CA LEU A 225 -1.82 -12.33 9.90
C LEU A 225 -0.69 -13.35 10.07
N LYS A 226 -0.67 -14.35 9.19
CA LYS A 226 0.41 -15.32 9.04
C LYS A 226 1.34 -14.87 7.91
N VAL A 227 2.43 -14.25 8.30
CA VAL A 227 3.45 -13.78 7.35
C VAL A 227 4.31 -14.96 6.89
N PRO A 228 4.63 -15.10 5.60
CA PRO A 228 5.57 -16.12 5.11
C PRO A 228 6.92 -16.04 5.84
N GLU A 229 7.32 -17.15 6.45
CA GLU A 229 8.52 -17.21 7.29
C GLU A 229 9.80 -17.07 6.49
N GLY A 230 10.77 -16.36 7.05
CA GLY A 230 12.13 -16.24 6.50
C GLY A 230 12.27 -15.26 5.33
N ASP A 231 11.19 -14.75 4.76
CA ASP A 231 11.23 -13.78 3.70
C ASP A 231 11.41 -12.35 4.26
N LYS A 232 12.56 -11.73 3.96
CA LYS A 232 12.90 -10.38 4.40
C LYS A 232 12.56 -9.29 3.36
N ASN A 233 12.05 -9.68 2.19
CA ASN A 233 11.55 -8.76 1.17
C ASN A 233 10.02 -8.60 1.28
N ILE A 234 9.54 -8.45 2.52
CA ILE A 234 8.14 -8.16 2.86
C ILE A 234 8.08 -6.87 3.67
N ILE A 235 7.07 -6.06 3.40
CA ILE A 235 6.64 -4.92 4.19
C ILE A 235 5.24 -5.22 4.70
N LEU A 236 4.99 -5.04 5.99
CA LEU A 236 3.67 -5.22 6.59
C LEU A 236 2.88 -3.93 6.48
N SER A 237 1.66 -4.00 5.94
CA SER A 237 0.77 -2.86 5.73
C SER A 237 -0.46 -2.92 6.64
N PHE A 238 -0.88 -1.75 7.13
CA PHE A 238 -2.18 -1.55 7.75
C PHE A 238 -2.75 -0.21 7.28
N HIS A 239 -4.08 -0.05 7.37
CA HIS A 239 -4.78 1.20 7.12
C HIS A 239 -5.33 1.77 8.42
N TYR A 240 -5.46 3.11 8.51
CA TYR A 240 -5.91 3.73 9.73
C TYR A 240 -6.68 5.03 9.49
N TYR A 241 -7.96 5.01 9.84
CA TYR A 241 -8.83 6.16 9.75
C TYR A 241 -9.55 6.48 11.08
N ASN A 242 -9.21 5.77 12.17
CA ASN A 242 -9.84 6.05 13.45
C ASN A 242 -9.38 7.39 14.06
N PRO A 243 -10.30 8.11 14.68
CA PRO A 243 -11.73 7.84 14.84
C PRO A 243 -12.55 8.27 13.60
N MET A 244 -13.27 7.33 12.98
CA MET A 244 -13.99 7.61 11.74
C MET A 244 -15.03 8.75 11.84
N ILE A 245 -15.58 9.01 13.03
CA ILE A 245 -16.47 10.17 13.24
C ILE A 245 -15.76 11.51 12.98
N LEU A 246 -14.44 11.57 13.13
CA LEU A 246 -13.62 12.72 12.80
C LEU A 246 -13.18 12.66 11.34
N THR A 247 -12.45 11.62 10.96
CA THR A 247 -11.76 11.53 9.65
C THR A 247 -12.73 11.46 8.48
N HIS A 248 -13.94 10.94 8.70
CA HIS A 248 -15.02 10.80 7.71
C HIS A 248 -16.24 11.65 8.05
N TYR A 249 -16.10 12.75 8.80
CA TYR A 249 -17.22 13.60 9.11
C TYR A 249 -17.91 14.10 7.84
N GLY A 250 -19.22 13.83 7.75
CA GLY A 250 -20.01 14.20 6.58
C GLY A 250 -19.85 13.30 5.35
N ALA A 251 -19.06 12.25 5.42
CA ALA A 251 -18.84 11.30 4.32
C ALA A 251 -20.11 10.49 4.04
N TRP A 252 -20.74 10.76 2.91
CA TRP A 252 -22.08 10.24 2.54
C TRP A 252 -22.10 8.71 2.37
N TRP A 253 -20.97 8.09 2.10
CA TRP A 253 -20.83 6.63 1.92
C TRP A 253 -20.66 5.86 3.23
N THR A 254 -20.63 6.55 4.37
CA THR A 254 -20.57 5.92 5.68
C THR A 254 -21.87 6.20 6.48
N PRO A 255 -22.32 5.27 7.32
CA PRO A 255 -23.45 5.54 8.20
C PRO A 255 -23.23 6.76 9.12
N LEU A 256 -21.97 6.97 9.57
CA LEU A 256 -21.57 8.10 10.41
C LEU A 256 -21.67 9.45 9.70
N GLY A 257 -21.72 9.51 8.38
CA GLY A 257 -21.97 10.74 7.61
C GLY A 257 -23.33 11.39 7.88
N LYS A 258 -24.27 10.65 8.49
CA LYS A 258 -25.55 11.19 8.97
C LYS A 258 -25.42 12.01 10.26
N TYR A 259 -24.31 11.90 10.99
CA TYR A 259 -24.04 12.71 12.17
C TYR A 259 -23.83 14.17 11.76
N LYS A 260 -24.49 15.10 12.47
CA LYS A 260 -24.44 16.55 12.20
C LYS A 260 -24.08 17.37 13.44
N GLY A 261 -23.76 16.69 14.56
CA GLY A 261 -23.30 17.35 15.78
C GLY A 261 -21.83 17.76 15.71
N THR A 262 -21.36 18.35 16.78
CA THR A 262 -19.95 18.78 16.91
C THR A 262 -19.05 17.57 17.18
N VAL A 263 -17.89 17.55 16.54
CA VAL A 263 -16.79 16.63 16.87
C VAL A 263 -15.69 17.40 17.58
N ASN A 264 -15.16 16.84 18.67
CA ASN A 264 -14.05 17.41 19.41
C ASN A 264 -12.81 16.52 19.28
N TYR A 265 -11.62 17.11 19.27
CA TYR A 265 -10.34 16.37 19.32
C TYR A 265 -9.22 17.33 19.74
N PRO A 266 -8.32 16.93 20.68
CA PRO A 266 -8.40 15.70 21.48
C PRO A 266 -9.48 15.75 22.57
N GLY A 267 -9.92 14.58 23.04
CA GLY A 267 -10.89 14.45 24.13
C GLY A 267 -11.98 13.42 23.86
N VAL A 268 -13.13 13.58 24.51
CA VAL A 268 -14.37 12.87 24.17
C VAL A 268 -14.93 13.52 22.91
N LEU A 269 -15.10 12.75 21.86
CA LEU A 269 -15.38 13.29 20.52
C LEU A 269 -16.79 13.83 20.35
N VAL A 270 -17.78 13.15 20.95
CA VAL A 270 -19.20 13.46 20.83
C VAL A 270 -19.76 13.78 22.20
N SER A 271 -20.35 14.98 22.35
CA SER A 271 -20.99 15.35 23.59
C SER A 271 -22.25 14.51 23.85
N LYS A 272 -22.68 14.41 25.13
CA LYS A 272 -23.94 13.74 25.44
C LYS A 272 -25.14 14.41 24.77
N GLU A 273 -25.15 15.72 24.68
CA GLU A 273 -26.19 16.51 24.03
C GLU A 273 -26.29 16.16 22.53
N ASP A 274 -25.17 16.18 21.82
CA ASP A 274 -25.12 15.83 20.39
C ASP A 274 -25.48 14.36 20.15
N PHE A 275 -25.09 13.47 21.06
CA PHE A 275 -25.48 12.05 21.00
C PHE A 275 -26.98 11.87 21.16
N ASP A 276 -27.59 12.55 22.15
CA ASP A 276 -29.01 12.44 22.38
C ASP A 276 -29.84 12.98 21.19
N ALA A 277 -29.32 14.00 20.49
CA ALA A 277 -29.92 14.59 19.29
C ALA A 277 -29.67 13.79 18.00
N ALA A 278 -28.70 12.88 17.99
CA ALA A 278 -28.30 12.12 16.79
C ALA A 278 -29.43 11.16 16.32
N PRO A 279 -29.46 10.83 14.99
CA PRO A 279 -30.38 9.84 14.45
C PRO A 279 -30.24 8.48 15.15
N ALA A 280 -31.36 7.82 15.41
CA ALA A 280 -31.42 6.57 16.18
C ALA A 280 -30.56 5.45 15.52
N GLU A 281 -30.56 5.41 14.19
CA GLU A 281 -29.88 4.38 13.41
C GLU A 281 -28.33 4.41 13.50
N ILE A 282 -27.74 5.53 13.95
CA ILE A 282 -26.28 5.63 14.11
C ILE A 282 -25.82 5.64 15.58
N LYS A 283 -26.74 5.62 16.55
CA LYS A 283 -26.40 5.75 17.97
C LYS A 283 -25.48 4.67 18.49
N GLU A 284 -25.66 3.42 18.07
CA GLU A 284 -24.77 2.33 18.47
C GLU A 284 -23.32 2.57 17.97
N GLN A 285 -23.18 3.10 16.76
CA GLN A 285 -21.85 3.43 16.20
C GLN A 285 -21.23 4.68 16.84
N LEU A 286 -22.06 5.61 17.36
CA LEU A 286 -21.59 6.82 18.06
C LEU A 286 -21.16 6.55 19.50
N LYS A 287 -21.70 5.52 20.13
CA LYS A 287 -21.52 5.25 21.55
C LYS A 287 -20.05 5.25 22.02
N PRO A 288 -19.10 4.57 21.33
CA PRO A 288 -17.70 4.61 21.73
C PRO A 288 -17.11 6.02 21.78
N TYR A 289 -17.59 6.91 20.92
CA TYR A 289 -17.11 8.29 20.82
C TYR A 289 -17.65 9.23 21.90
N THR A 290 -18.63 8.78 22.69
CA THR A 290 -19.16 9.52 23.86
C THR A 290 -18.52 9.15 25.19
N GLU A 291 -17.80 8.01 25.21
CA GLU A 291 -17.27 7.42 26.45
C GLU A 291 -15.74 7.42 26.46
N GLU A 292 -15.10 7.25 25.31
CA GLU A 292 -13.65 7.14 25.20
C GLU A 292 -12.98 8.49 24.96
N VAL A 293 -11.81 8.67 25.58
CA VAL A 293 -10.94 9.81 25.31
C VAL A 293 -10.04 9.48 24.12
N TRP A 294 -10.18 10.28 23.07
CA TRP A 294 -9.39 10.17 21.86
C TRP A 294 -8.27 11.22 21.85
N ASN A 295 -7.04 10.75 21.76
CA ASN A 295 -5.83 11.56 21.74
C ASN A 295 -4.68 10.72 21.19
N ILE A 296 -3.48 11.27 21.20
CA ILE A 296 -2.28 10.59 20.73
C ILE A 296 -2.00 9.26 21.45
N ASP A 297 -2.34 9.13 22.75
CA ASP A 297 -2.12 7.88 23.50
C ASP A 297 -3.07 6.78 23.02
N LYS A 298 -4.29 7.14 22.61
CA LYS A 298 -5.23 6.19 22.01
C LYS A 298 -4.71 5.68 20.66
N ILE A 299 -4.10 6.52 19.84
CA ILE A 299 -3.45 6.11 18.58
C ILE A 299 -2.31 5.12 18.88
N ARG A 300 -1.45 5.43 19.85
CA ARG A 300 -0.36 4.52 20.29
C ARG A 300 -0.89 3.15 20.72
N GLU A 301 -1.97 3.16 21.51
CA GLU A 301 -2.63 1.93 21.98
C GLU A 301 -3.13 1.10 20.79
N GLN A 302 -3.78 1.73 19.84
CA GLN A 302 -4.36 1.04 18.67
C GLN A 302 -3.29 0.47 17.73
N PHE A 303 -2.12 1.08 17.61
CA PHE A 303 -1.03 0.58 16.77
C PHE A 303 -0.28 -0.62 17.36
N LYS A 304 -0.57 -1.00 18.61
CA LYS A 304 0.19 -2.02 19.34
C LYS A 304 0.26 -3.35 18.60
N ASP A 305 -0.87 -3.89 18.12
CA ASP A 305 -0.91 -5.19 17.44
C ASP A 305 -0.08 -5.16 16.14
N ALA A 306 -0.14 -4.05 15.38
CA ALA A 306 0.65 -3.87 14.16
C ALA A 306 2.16 -3.78 14.46
N ILE A 307 2.54 -3.00 15.49
CA ILE A 307 3.93 -2.86 15.93
C ILE A 307 4.49 -4.20 16.43
N GLU A 308 3.71 -4.96 17.20
CA GLU A 308 4.11 -6.27 17.69
C GLU A 308 4.28 -7.27 16.54
N ALA A 309 3.41 -7.26 15.53
CA ALA A 309 3.55 -8.08 14.33
C ALA A 309 4.85 -7.74 13.58
N ALA A 310 5.14 -6.46 13.35
CA ALA A 310 6.36 -6.03 12.68
C ALA A 310 7.62 -6.47 13.45
N LYS A 311 7.63 -6.32 14.77
CA LYS A 311 8.73 -6.81 15.64
C LYS A 311 8.90 -8.32 15.60
N LYS A 312 7.79 -9.07 15.66
CA LYS A 312 7.79 -10.54 15.62
C LYS A 312 8.46 -11.09 14.37
N TYR A 313 8.19 -10.49 13.22
CA TYR A 313 8.73 -10.95 11.95
C TYR A 313 10.02 -10.21 11.53
N ASP A 314 10.43 -9.18 12.27
CA ASP A 314 11.55 -8.29 11.95
C ASP A 314 11.41 -7.71 10.53
N LEU A 315 10.28 -7.05 10.29
CA LEU A 315 9.90 -6.44 9.01
C LEU A 315 9.54 -4.97 9.19
N GLN A 316 9.64 -4.19 8.11
CA GLN A 316 9.20 -2.81 8.09
C GLN A 316 7.67 -2.75 8.21
N LEU A 317 7.17 -1.82 9.05
CA LEU A 317 5.75 -1.50 9.18
C LEU A 317 5.40 -0.28 8.34
N PHE A 318 4.25 -0.32 7.72
CA PHE A 318 3.76 0.69 6.80
C PHE A 318 2.26 0.94 7.02
N CYS A 319 1.87 2.21 7.16
CA CYS A 319 0.47 2.62 7.10
C CYS A 319 0.14 3.01 5.65
N GLY A 320 -0.54 2.10 4.93
CA GLY A 320 -0.81 2.21 3.50
C GLY A 320 -1.86 3.25 3.14
N GLU A 321 -2.75 3.55 4.09
CA GLU A 321 -3.76 4.59 3.94
C GLU A 321 -4.08 5.24 5.28
N TRP A 322 -4.12 6.55 5.28
CA TRP A 322 -4.62 7.39 6.36
C TRP A 322 -4.89 8.79 5.82
N GLY A 323 -5.82 9.50 6.42
CA GLY A 323 -6.17 10.84 5.95
C GLY A 323 -7.44 11.37 6.61
N VAL A 324 -7.80 12.58 6.25
CA VAL A 324 -9.00 13.27 6.74
C VAL A 324 -9.78 13.79 5.55
N TYR A 325 -11.06 13.50 5.51
CA TYR A 325 -11.98 13.94 4.47
C TYR A 325 -12.07 15.48 4.42
N GLU A 326 -12.04 16.06 3.24
CA GLU A 326 -11.93 17.52 3.03
C GLU A 326 -12.99 18.36 3.81
N PRO A 327 -14.26 17.94 3.97
CA PRO A 327 -15.25 18.68 4.74
C PRO A 327 -15.02 18.75 6.26
N VAL A 328 -14.05 18.04 6.79
CA VAL A 328 -13.73 18.07 8.23
C VAL A 328 -13.16 19.43 8.61
N ASP A 329 -13.49 19.90 9.82
CA ASP A 329 -12.93 21.12 10.35
C ASP A 329 -11.39 21.11 10.32
N ARG A 330 -10.79 22.20 9.86
CA ARG A 330 -9.34 22.28 9.60
C ARG A 330 -8.49 22.15 10.86
N GLU A 331 -8.96 22.65 12.00
CA GLU A 331 -8.23 22.56 13.27
C GLU A 331 -8.23 21.11 13.77
N LEU A 332 -9.37 20.42 13.65
CA LEU A 332 -9.46 19.01 13.98
C LEU A 332 -8.56 18.17 13.08
N ALA A 333 -8.61 18.38 11.76
CA ALA A 333 -7.78 17.69 10.78
C ALA A 333 -6.29 17.91 11.08
N TYR A 334 -5.88 19.15 11.38
CA TYR A 334 -4.50 19.50 11.71
C TYR A 334 -4.03 18.81 12.99
N ASN A 335 -4.80 18.87 14.06
CA ASN A 335 -4.44 18.28 15.35
C ASN A 335 -4.30 16.77 15.26
N TRP A 336 -5.26 16.09 14.60
CA TRP A 336 -5.21 14.64 14.39
C TRP A 336 -4.02 14.25 13.50
N THR A 337 -3.79 14.94 12.40
CA THR A 337 -2.65 14.69 11.50
C THR A 337 -1.32 14.85 12.24
N LYS A 338 -1.19 15.87 13.08
CA LYS A 338 0.01 16.08 13.89
C LYS A 338 0.28 14.92 14.85
N ASP A 339 -0.76 14.42 15.51
CA ASP A 339 -0.64 13.27 16.41
C ASP A 339 -0.26 12.01 15.64
N MET A 340 -0.87 11.76 14.48
CA MET A 340 -0.52 10.65 13.59
C MET A 340 0.95 10.68 13.18
N LEU A 341 1.44 11.81 12.68
CA LEU A 341 2.84 11.97 12.26
C LEU A 341 3.81 11.78 13.44
N THR A 342 3.43 12.23 14.64
CA THR A 342 4.22 12.03 15.86
C THR A 342 4.34 10.52 16.17
N VAL A 343 3.25 9.77 16.09
CA VAL A 343 3.25 8.33 16.37
C VAL A 343 4.01 7.56 15.27
N PHE A 344 3.87 7.94 14.01
CA PHE A 344 4.64 7.33 12.92
C PHE A 344 6.15 7.52 13.11
N ASP A 345 6.60 8.73 13.48
CA ASP A 345 8.02 8.98 13.73
C ASP A 345 8.53 8.23 14.98
N GLU A 346 7.74 8.18 16.05
CA GLU A 346 8.07 7.49 17.31
C GLU A 346 8.35 6.00 17.11
N PHE A 347 7.54 5.34 16.29
CA PHE A 347 7.65 3.90 16.02
C PHE A 347 8.32 3.56 14.70
N ASN A 348 8.87 4.55 13.98
CA ASN A 348 9.49 4.38 12.67
C ASN A 348 8.57 3.65 11.66
N ILE A 349 7.29 4.04 11.64
CA ILE A 349 6.29 3.53 10.71
C ILE A 349 6.35 4.35 9.43
N ALA A 350 6.52 3.68 8.29
CA ALA A 350 6.36 4.33 7.00
C ALA A 350 4.86 4.61 6.73
N TRP A 351 4.55 5.61 5.92
CA TRP A 351 3.16 5.97 5.69
C TRP A 351 2.91 6.59 4.30
N THR A 352 1.69 6.41 3.79
CA THR A 352 1.14 7.14 2.64
C THR A 352 -0.17 7.80 3.00
N THR A 353 -0.32 9.09 2.69
CA THR A 353 -1.62 9.76 2.80
C THR A 353 -2.61 9.18 1.78
N TRP A 354 -3.84 9.03 2.15
CA TRP A 354 -4.97 8.94 1.25
C TRP A 354 -5.59 10.32 1.15
N CYS A 355 -5.35 11.09 0.04
CA CYS A 355 -4.53 10.79 -1.11
C CYS A 355 -3.78 12.06 -1.62
N TYR A 356 -3.23 12.04 -2.84
CA TYR A 356 -2.57 13.20 -3.45
C TYR A 356 -3.57 14.29 -3.80
N ASP A 357 -4.57 13.96 -4.59
CA ASP A 357 -5.70 14.83 -4.96
C ASP A 357 -7.04 14.20 -4.55
N ALA A 358 -8.18 14.54 -5.12
CA ALA A 358 -9.51 14.08 -4.70
C ALA A 358 -9.90 14.53 -3.28
N ASP A 359 -10.86 13.87 -2.66
CA ASP A 359 -11.61 14.35 -1.49
C ASP A 359 -10.87 14.23 -0.14
N PHE A 360 -9.81 13.44 -0.07
CA PHE A 360 -8.84 13.41 1.05
C PHE A 360 -7.50 14.06 0.67
N GLY A 361 -7.42 14.59 -0.54
CA GLY A 361 -6.18 15.07 -1.12
C GLY A 361 -5.74 16.43 -0.57
N PHE A 362 -4.45 16.67 -0.69
CA PHE A 362 -3.84 17.94 -0.31
C PHE A 362 -3.52 18.85 -1.52
N TRP A 363 -3.68 18.34 -2.74
CA TRP A 363 -3.48 19.07 -4.00
C TRP A 363 -4.81 19.25 -4.75
N ASP A 364 -5.05 20.40 -5.35
CA ASP A 364 -6.18 20.67 -6.22
C ASP A 364 -5.68 20.71 -7.69
N GLN A 365 -5.94 19.62 -8.43
CA GLN A 365 -5.51 19.48 -9.82
C GLN A 365 -6.12 20.52 -10.75
N GLN A 366 -7.32 21.01 -10.46
CA GLN A 366 -7.98 22.00 -11.33
C GLN A 366 -7.43 23.42 -11.11
N ARG A 367 -7.12 23.77 -9.87
CA ARG A 367 -6.61 25.09 -9.50
C ARG A 367 -5.09 25.16 -9.48
N HIS A 368 -4.39 24.02 -9.59
CA HIS A 368 -2.95 23.91 -9.46
C HIS A 368 -2.42 24.55 -8.17
N THR A 369 -3.04 24.23 -7.04
CA THR A 369 -2.68 24.80 -5.73
C THR A 369 -2.87 23.78 -4.61
N PHE A 370 -2.19 24.02 -3.49
CA PHE A 370 -2.45 23.22 -2.27
C PHE A 370 -3.80 23.62 -1.66
N LYS A 371 -4.61 22.61 -1.31
CA LYS A 371 -5.91 22.80 -0.67
C LYS A 371 -5.76 23.39 0.75
N ASP A 372 -4.74 22.94 1.48
CA ASP A 372 -4.41 23.39 2.84
C ASP A 372 -2.89 23.46 3.05
N ARG A 373 -2.31 24.65 2.87
CA ARG A 373 -0.86 24.85 3.03
C ARG A 373 -0.33 24.46 4.41
N PRO A 374 -0.95 24.86 5.56
CA PRO A 374 -0.52 24.41 6.89
C PRO A 374 -0.49 22.90 7.06
N LEU A 375 -1.46 22.17 6.49
CA LEU A 375 -1.50 20.70 6.52
C LEU A 375 -0.34 20.11 5.70
N VAL A 376 -0.08 20.63 4.50
CA VAL A 376 1.04 20.20 3.66
C VAL A 376 2.39 20.46 4.34
N GLU A 377 2.58 21.65 4.95
CA GLU A 377 3.78 21.97 5.71
C GLU A 377 4.00 21.00 6.88
N LEU A 378 2.92 20.50 7.48
CA LEU A 378 2.99 19.46 8.51
C LEU A 378 3.51 18.13 7.92
N LEU A 379 2.99 17.70 6.78
CA LEU A 379 3.46 16.51 6.04
C LEU A 379 4.93 16.63 5.63
N MET A 380 5.42 17.85 5.37
CA MET A 380 6.81 18.17 5.08
C MET A 380 7.72 18.21 6.35
N SER A 381 7.26 17.70 7.49
CA SER A 381 7.99 17.78 8.77
C SER A 381 8.24 19.23 9.23
N GLY A 382 7.27 20.12 9.01
CA GLY A 382 7.29 21.52 9.42
C GLY A 382 8.15 22.45 8.55
N LYS A 383 8.67 21.96 7.42
CA LYS A 383 9.29 22.86 6.43
C LYS A 383 8.22 23.79 5.86
N LYS A 384 8.54 25.07 5.70
CA LYS A 384 7.65 26.04 5.08
C LYS A 384 7.63 25.87 3.57
N LEU A 385 6.44 25.93 2.98
CA LEU A 385 6.31 26.07 1.53
C LEU A 385 6.85 27.46 1.12
N GLU A 386 7.66 27.48 0.06
CA GLU A 386 8.04 28.75 -0.54
C GLU A 386 6.77 29.50 -0.97
N THR A 387 6.75 30.81 -0.72
CA THR A 387 5.66 31.66 -1.19
C THR A 387 5.69 31.68 -2.70
N ASP A 388 4.55 31.42 -3.35
CA ASP A 388 4.41 31.53 -4.79
C ASP A 388 5.00 32.88 -5.27
N LYS A 389 6.05 32.80 -6.11
CA LYS A 389 6.62 33.96 -6.79
C LYS A 389 5.81 34.26 -8.02
#